data_853196a75bdc363f938153ff03c890ce
#
_entry.id   853196a75bdc363f938153ff03c890ce
#
_cell.length_a   1.000
_cell.length_b   1.000
_cell.length_c   1.000
_cell.angle_alpha   90.00
_cell.angle_beta   90.00
_cell.angle_gamma   90.00
#
_symmetry.space_group_name_H-M   'P 1'
#
loop_
_entity.id
_entity.type
_entity.pdbx_description
1 polymer ?
#
loop_
_entity_poly.entity_id
_entity_poly.type
_entity_poly.pdbx_seq_one_letter_code
_entity_poly.pdbx_strand_id
1 'polypeptide(L)'
;MISRPSSSGPGSPGEGSAWGGAELRFREDLGGWPGVLGRLSARQDLSAGEAACVLEEVLSGTATPAQIAAMLIALRMKGETVEEMTGFVRAMLEHAERLDLGDLATGSGNSGNSGNSGGSGNSGNSGGSGGHGPMIDTCGTGGDRSGSINVSTISALVVAGAGVPVCKHGGRAASSSAGSADVLEALGVVVDLAPAGVATCIAEAGIGFCFAPRFHPAMRHAAPVRRDLGVPTVFNFLGPLANPARVPRQLIGVSDPAMAPKMLGVLRANGSERAMVVYGEDGLDEISTTGPTNVEELTAEGELRTYVFDVAELGIARARPDDLRGGDVSFNAEVVRRVLGGEAGPYRDIVVANSAASLLVAGAAGDMAEGLERSNEALDSGAAARALELLVEASQGSREAGN
;
A
#
# COMPACT_ATOMS: atom_id res chain seq x y z
N MET A 1 -25.53 20.13 -57.96
CA MET A 1 -26.46 19.76 -56.89
C MET A 1 -26.23 18.31 -56.54
N ILE A 2 -25.45 18.05 -55.48
CA ILE A 2 -25.33 16.71 -54.91
C ILE A 2 -25.27 16.90 -53.40
N SER A 3 -26.34 16.50 -52.73
CA SER A 3 -26.54 16.55 -51.30
C SER A 3 -25.68 15.49 -50.59
N ARG A 4 -24.97 15.89 -49.53
CA ARG A 4 -24.30 14.97 -48.60
C ARG A 4 -25.29 14.59 -47.49
N PRO A 5 -25.35 13.33 -47.06
CA PRO A 5 -26.07 12.95 -45.87
C PRO A 5 -25.14 13.11 -44.63
N SER A 6 -25.70 13.71 -43.58
CA SER A 6 -25.14 13.79 -42.23
C SER A 6 -25.22 12.41 -41.57
N SER A 7 -24.06 11.85 -41.15
CA SER A 7 -23.99 10.69 -40.26
C SER A 7 -23.80 11.16 -38.85
N SER A 8 -24.87 11.20 -38.08
CA SER A 8 -24.83 11.22 -36.62
C SER A 8 -24.64 9.78 -36.13
N GLY A 9 -23.44 9.46 -35.64
CA GLY A 9 -23.19 8.23 -34.89
C GLY A 9 -23.72 8.37 -33.45
N PRO A 10 -24.26 7.31 -32.85
CA PRO A 10 -24.72 7.33 -31.49
C PRO A 10 -23.51 7.40 -30.54
N GLY A 11 -23.50 8.39 -29.63
CA GLY A 11 -22.59 8.47 -28.54
C GLY A 11 -22.80 7.27 -27.60
N SER A 12 -21.71 6.62 -27.22
CA SER A 12 -21.71 5.56 -26.21
C SER A 12 -22.20 6.12 -24.88
N PRO A 13 -23.09 5.42 -24.15
CA PRO A 13 -23.46 5.83 -22.81
C PRO A 13 -22.25 5.67 -21.93
N GLY A 14 -21.83 6.77 -21.27
CA GLY A 14 -20.82 6.75 -20.23
C GLY A 14 -21.21 5.78 -19.11
N GLU A 15 -20.33 4.87 -18.78
CA GLU A 15 -20.49 4.02 -17.60
C GLU A 15 -20.54 4.95 -16.38
N GLY A 16 -21.68 4.97 -15.69
CA GLY A 16 -21.88 5.73 -14.45
C GLY A 16 -20.82 5.34 -13.42
N SER A 17 -20.35 6.34 -12.66
CA SER A 17 -19.35 6.14 -11.62
C SER A 17 -19.76 5.00 -10.68
N ALA A 18 -18.84 4.11 -10.37
CA ALA A 18 -19.04 2.92 -9.53
C ALA A 18 -19.52 3.23 -8.08
N TRP A 19 -19.74 4.49 -7.74
CA TRP A 19 -19.97 4.96 -6.38
C TRP A 19 -21.29 5.71 -6.14
N GLY A 20 -22.29 5.55 -7.01
CA GLY A 20 -23.72 5.82 -6.70
C GLY A 20 -24.11 7.25 -6.29
N GLY A 21 -23.38 8.28 -6.71
CA GLY A 21 -23.74 9.69 -6.52
C GLY A 21 -23.96 10.41 -7.84
N ALA A 22 -24.79 11.47 -7.85
CA ALA A 22 -24.90 12.36 -9.01
C ALA A 22 -23.51 12.92 -9.34
N GLU A 23 -23.14 12.92 -10.62
CA GLU A 23 -21.87 13.45 -11.11
C GLU A 23 -21.80 14.95 -10.79
N LEU A 24 -20.90 15.32 -9.86
CA LEU A 24 -20.71 16.72 -9.45
C LEU A 24 -19.95 17.48 -10.54
N ARG A 25 -20.41 18.67 -10.83
CA ARG A 25 -19.78 19.57 -11.81
C ARG A 25 -19.00 20.65 -11.07
N PHE A 26 -17.68 20.61 -11.21
CA PHE A 26 -16.74 21.43 -10.44
C PHE A 26 -17.10 22.95 -10.46
N ARG A 27 -17.47 23.49 -11.61
CA ARG A 27 -17.78 24.94 -11.73
C ARG A 27 -19.19 25.29 -11.26
N GLU A 28 -20.17 24.44 -11.52
CA GLU A 28 -21.57 24.72 -11.29
C GLU A 28 -21.96 24.43 -9.84
N ASP A 29 -21.54 23.27 -9.31
CA ASP A 29 -21.96 22.81 -7.99
C ASP A 29 -21.02 23.29 -6.87
N LEU A 30 -19.71 23.43 -7.16
CA LEU A 30 -18.70 23.88 -6.17
C LEU A 30 -18.29 25.35 -6.35
N GLY A 31 -18.74 26.05 -7.39
CA GLY A 31 -18.29 27.42 -7.68
C GLY A 31 -16.85 27.51 -8.18
N GLY A 32 -16.30 26.39 -8.68
CA GLY A 32 -14.92 26.27 -9.13
C GLY A 32 -13.90 26.55 -8.02
N TRP A 33 -12.67 26.88 -8.40
CA TRP A 33 -11.59 27.15 -7.43
C TRP A 33 -11.91 28.25 -6.41
N PRO A 34 -12.54 29.40 -6.77
CA PRO A 34 -12.91 30.40 -5.77
C PRO A 34 -13.87 29.87 -4.71
N GLY A 35 -14.87 29.06 -5.11
CA GLY A 35 -15.82 28.46 -4.17
C GLY A 35 -15.14 27.45 -3.24
N VAL A 36 -14.34 26.54 -3.78
CA VAL A 36 -13.60 25.54 -2.99
C VAL A 36 -12.64 26.20 -2.02
N LEU A 37 -11.79 27.12 -2.50
CA LEU A 37 -10.81 27.78 -1.63
C LEU A 37 -11.47 28.68 -0.59
N GLY A 38 -12.60 29.31 -0.93
CA GLY A 38 -13.39 30.10 0.03
C GLY A 38 -13.91 29.24 1.18
N ARG A 39 -14.47 28.05 0.88
CA ARG A 39 -14.94 27.09 1.89
C ARG A 39 -13.81 26.58 2.77
N LEU A 40 -12.73 26.08 2.18
CA LEU A 40 -11.58 25.56 2.93
C LEU A 40 -10.95 26.63 3.82
N SER A 41 -10.83 27.87 3.34
CA SER A 41 -10.32 29.01 4.13
C SER A 41 -11.25 29.38 5.29
N ALA A 42 -12.56 29.18 5.13
CA ALA A 42 -13.55 29.31 6.20
C ALA A 42 -13.64 28.08 7.12
N ARG A 43 -12.72 27.13 6.99
CA ARG A 43 -12.67 25.84 7.71
C ARG A 43 -13.91 24.97 7.51
N GLN A 44 -14.57 25.08 6.37
CA GLN A 44 -15.68 24.21 6.00
C GLN A 44 -15.17 22.97 5.30
N ASP A 45 -15.74 21.81 5.66
CA ASP A 45 -15.37 20.53 5.12
C ASP A 45 -15.96 20.34 3.71
N LEU A 46 -15.29 19.48 2.94
CA LEU A 46 -15.82 18.94 1.69
C LEU A 46 -16.36 17.52 1.95
N SER A 47 -17.47 17.19 1.32
CA SER A 47 -17.92 15.81 1.25
C SER A 47 -16.94 14.97 0.41
N ALA A 48 -17.01 13.64 0.51
CA ALA A 48 -16.15 12.74 -0.27
C ALA A 48 -16.30 12.96 -1.80
N GLY A 49 -17.54 13.20 -2.27
CA GLY A 49 -17.79 13.50 -3.67
C GLY A 49 -17.18 14.83 -4.12
N GLU A 50 -17.31 15.87 -3.32
CA GLU A 50 -16.72 17.19 -3.60
C GLU A 50 -15.19 17.12 -3.60
N ALA A 51 -14.60 16.43 -2.61
CA ALA A 51 -13.15 16.22 -2.54
C ALA A 51 -12.62 15.44 -3.75
N ALA A 52 -13.32 14.38 -4.17
CA ALA A 52 -12.98 13.66 -5.40
C ALA A 52 -13.00 14.57 -6.63
N CYS A 53 -14.07 15.37 -6.79
CA CYS A 53 -14.21 16.31 -7.90
C CYS A 53 -13.10 17.39 -7.90
N VAL A 54 -12.69 17.88 -6.72
CA VAL A 54 -11.56 18.82 -6.60
C VAL A 54 -10.23 18.18 -6.98
N LEU A 55 -9.98 16.94 -6.55
CA LEU A 55 -8.74 16.25 -6.89
C LEU A 55 -8.69 15.88 -8.38
N GLU A 56 -9.84 15.60 -9.00
CA GLU A 56 -9.95 15.39 -10.45
C GLU A 56 -9.36 16.56 -11.24
N GLU A 57 -9.65 17.82 -10.85
CA GLU A 57 -9.07 19.00 -11.48
C GLU A 57 -7.55 19.06 -11.33
N VAL A 58 -7.01 18.52 -10.24
CA VAL A 58 -5.55 18.42 -10.06
C VAL A 58 -4.96 17.33 -10.93
N LEU A 59 -5.55 16.14 -10.91
CA LEU A 59 -5.02 14.98 -11.60
C LEU A 59 -5.15 15.08 -13.13
N SER A 60 -6.19 15.77 -13.63
CA SER A 60 -6.33 16.08 -15.06
C SER A 60 -5.38 17.19 -15.54
N GLY A 61 -4.72 17.89 -14.62
CA GLY A 61 -3.79 18.99 -14.94
C GLY A 61 -4.46 20.32 -15.30
N THR A 62 -5.75 20.49 -15.00
CA THR A 62 -6.49 21.74 -15.21
C THR A 62 -6.23 22.76 -14.13
N ALA A 63 -5.84 22.31 -12.92
CA ALA A 63 -5.47 23.16 -11.79
C ALA A 63 -4.11 23.84 -11.99
N THR A 64 -4.03 25.14 -11.70
CA THR A 64 -2.74 25.84 -11.67
C THR A 64 -1.93 25.48 -10.42
N PRO A 65 -0.59 25.62 -10.44
CA PRO A 65 0.25 25.40 -9.26
C PRO A 65 -0.20 26.23 -8.04
N ALA A 66 -0.65 27.46 -8.23
CA ALA A 66 -1.17 28.30 -7.17
C ALA A 66 -2.46 27.76 -6.52
N GLN A 67 -3.36 27.21 -7.33
CA GLN A 67 -4.61 26.58 -6.86
C GLN A 67 -4.31 25.32 -6.07
N ILE A 68 -3.40 24.47 -6.57
CA ILE A 68 -2.96 23.26 -5.87
C ILE A 68 -2.32 23.62 -4.53
N ALA A 69 -1.38 24.57 -4.52
CA ALA A 69 -0.73 25.01 -3.29
C ALA A 69 -1.73 25.58 -2.27
N ALA A 70 -2.64 26.43 -2.71
CA ALA A 70 -3.67 27.02 -1.85
C ALA A 70 -4.58 25.95 -1.24
N MET A 71 -5.04 24.97 -2.03
CA MET A 71 -5.84 23.84 -1.57
C MET A 71 -5.10 23.03 -0.50
N LEU A 72 -3.86 22.63 -0.77
CA LEU A 72 -3.07 21.81 0.13
C LEU A 72 -2.82 22.51 1.47
N ILE A 73 -2.50 23.79 1.45
CA ILE A 73 -2.28 24.57 2.68
C ILE A 73 -3.59 24.82 3.41
N ALA A 74 -4.69 25.12 2.72
CA ALA A 74 -5.99 25.33 3.35
C ALA A 74 -6.50 24.04 4.03
N LEU A 75 -6.38 22.86 3.39
CA LEU A 75 -6.68 21.56 3.97
C LEU A 75 -5.84 21.32 5.23
N ARG A 76 -4.52 21.50 5.15
CA ARG A 76 -3.62 21.33 6.30
C ARG A 76 -3.96 22.25 7.46
N MET A 77 -4.28 23.52 7.19
CA MET A 77 -4.64 24.51 8.24
C MET A 77 -6.01 24.23 8.85
N LYS A 78 -6.93 23.69 8.08
CA LYS A 78 -8.25 23.28 8.55
C LYS A 78 -8.16 21.96 9.34
N GLY A 79 -7.32 21.06 8.93
CA GLY A 79 -7.28 19.65 9.27
C GLY A 79 -8.17 18.84 8.34
N GLU A 80 -7.60 17.83 7.71
CA GLU A 80 -8.29 16.93 6.78
C GLU A 80 -9.30 16.04 7.52
N THR A 81 -10.44 15.76 6.88
CA THR A 81 -11.44 14.82 7.38
C THR A 81 -11.31 13.46 6.71
N VAL A 82 -11.91 12.43 7.32
CA VAL A 82 -12.01 11.08 6.72
C VAL A 82 -12.73 11.14 5.38
N GLU A 83 -13.80 11.93 5.28
CA GLU A 83 -14.57 12.07 4.04
C GLU A 83 -13.75 12.69 2.92
N GLU A 84 -13.03 13.79 3.20
CA GLU A 84 -12.16 14.43 2.22
C GLU A 84 -11.06 13.48 1.73
N MET A 85 -10.36 12.82 2.66
CA MET A 85 -9.33 11.84 2.31
C MET A 85 -9.89 10.66 1.52
N THR A 86 -11.10 10.19 1.87
CA THR A 86 -11.80 9.12 1.13
C THR A 86 -12.05 9.53 -0.31
N GLY A 87 -12.54 10.76 -0.53
CA GLY A 87 -12.75 11.29 -1.87
C GLY A 87 -11.46 11.40 -2.67
N PHE A 88 -10.39 11.89 -2.05
CA PHE A 88 -9.08 11.98 -2.70
C PHE A 88 -8.53 10.60 -3.10
N VAL A 89 -8.61 9.61 -2.20
CA VAL A 89 -8.17 8.23 -2.52
C VAL A 89 -8.95 7.66 -3.68
N ARG A 90 -10.27 7.87 -3.73
CA ARG A 90 -11.11 7.42 -4.86
C ARG A 90 -10.68 8.01 -6.18
N ALA A 91 -10.49 9.33 -6.25
CA ALA A 91 -9.99 9.99 -7.45
C ALA A 91 -8.60 9.49 -7.86
N MET A 92 -7.69 9.28 -6.89
CA MET A 92 -6.36 8.70 -7.18
C MET A 92 -6.46 7.31 -7.78
N LEU A 93 -7.33 6.45 -7.26
CA LEU A 93 -7.54 5.08 -7.75
C LEU A 93 -8.25 5.01 -9.10
N GLU A 94 -9.09 6.00 -9.44
CA GLU A 94 -9.72 6.12 -10.76
C GLU A 94 -8.71 6.52 -11.83
N HIS A 95 -7.72 7.34 -11.48
CA HIS A 95 -6.62 7.75 -12.36
C HIS A 95 -5.41 6.82 -12.34
N ALA A 96 -5.41 5.79 -11.49
CA ALA A 96 -4.32 4.82 -11.41
C ALA A 96 -4.33 3.87 -12.62
N GLU A 97 -3.14 3.42 -13.06
CA GLU A 97 -3.05 2.26 -13.93
C GLU A 97 -3.61 1.04 -13.18
N ARG A 98 -4.60 0.39 -13.75
CA ARG A 98 -5.26 -0.76 -13.11
C ARG A 98 -4.36 -1.99 -13.15
N LEU A 99 -4.23 -2.65 -12.02
CA LEU A 99 -3.62 -3.96 -11.89
C LEU A 99 -4.73 -5.00 -11.82
N ASP A 100 -4.91 -5.75 -12.91
CA ASP A 100 -5.84 -6.86 -12.95
C ASP A 100 -5.13 -8.14 -12.45
N LEU A 101 -5.54 -8.64 -11.32
CA LEU A 101 -4.98 -9.81 -10.67
C LEU A 101 -5.84 -11.06 -10.87
N GLY A 102 -7.01 -10.94 -11.51
CA GLY A 102 -7.93 -12.05 -11.72
C GLY A 102 -8.16 -12.85 -10.43
N ASP A 103 -8.05 -14.17 -10.51
CA ASP A 103 -8.27 -15.08 -9.37
C ASP A 103 -7.19 -14.97 -8.26
N LEU A 104 -6.05 -14.33 -8.53
CA LEU A 104 -4.99 -14.11 -7.53
C LEU A 104 -5.45 -13.18 -6.39
N ALA A 105 -6.35 -12.24 -6.69
CA ALA A 105 -6.85 -11.28 -5.70
C ALA A 105 -7.76 -11.93 -4.65
N THR A 106 -8.46 -13.00 -5.00
CA THR A 106 -9.51 -13.60 -4.15
C THR A 106 -9.06 -14.87 -3.42
N GLY A 107 -7.87 -15.38 -3.72
CA GLY A 107 -7.39 -16.64 -3.13
C GLY A 107 -8.20 -17.89 -3.55
N SER A 108 -9.16 -17.75 -4.46
CA SER A 108 -9.96 -18.86 -4.94
C SER A 108 -9.36 -19.47 -6.20
N GLY A 109 -8.25 -20.18 -6.04
CA GLY A 109 -7.68 -21.02 -7.07
C GLY A 109 -8.60 -22.22 -7.35
N ASN A 110 -9.52 -22.04 -8.29
CA ASN A 110 -10.29 -23.16 -8.83
C ASN A 110 -9.37 -23.99 -9.73
N SER A 111 -8.80 -25.09 -9.20
CA SER A 111 -8.16 -26.09 -10.03
C SER A 111 -9.20 -26.73 -10.93
N GLY A 112 -9.38 -26.17 -12.13
CA GLY A 112 -10.14 -26.79 -13.20
C GLY A 112 -9.52 -28.15 -13.59
N ASN A 113 -9.93 -29.22 -12.94
CA ASN A 113 -9.65 -30.58 -13.37
C ASN A 113 -10.80 -31.04 -14.27
N SER A 114 -10.57 -31.00 -15.57
CA SER A 114 -11.37 -31.72 -16.54
C SER A 114 -10.67 -33.08 -16.80
N GLY A 115 -11.24 -34.17 -16.32
CA GLY A 115 -10.91 -35.51 -16.90
C GLY A 115 -10.74 -36.65 -15.94
N ASN A 116 -11.83 -37.31 -15.62
CA ASN A 116 -12.11 -38.75 -15.67
C ASN A 116 -11.30 -39.81 -14.86
N SER A 117 -12.10 -40.55 -14.12
CA SER A 117 -12.04 -42.00 -13.79
C SER A 117 -11.02 -42.55 -12.77
N GLY A 118 -11.60 -42.97 -11.64
CA GLY A 118 -11.47 -44.31 -11.09
C GLY A 118 -10.15 -44.70 -10.41
N GLY A 119 -10.19 -44.88 -9.09
CA GLY A 119 -9.18 -45.62 -8.36
C GLY A 119 -9.19 -45.40 -6.87
N SER A 120 -9.77 -46.34 -6.12
CA SER A 120 -9.72 -46.43 -4.66
C SER A 120 -8.29 -46.68 -4.15
N GLY A 121 -7.90 -46.03 -3.03
CA GLY A 121 -6.69 -46.44 -2.30
C GLY A 121 -6.13 -45.39 -1.35
N ASN A 122 -6.63 -45.40 -0.15
CA ASN A 122 -5.99 -45.28 1.17
C ASN A 122 -4.82 -44.33 1.46
N SER A 123 -5.09 -43.50 2.46
CA SER A 123 -4.21 -42.99 3.55
C SER A 123 -3.03 -42.08 3.27
N GLY A 124 -3.17 -40.87 3.77
CA GLY A 124 -2.13 -40.22 4.58
C GLY A 124 -1.07 -39.47 3.83
N ASN A 125 -1.37 -38.28 3.43
CA ASN A 125 -0.48 -37.13 3.65
C ASN A 125 -1.27 -35.84 3.33
N SER A 126 -1.55 -35.05 4.33
CA SER A 126 -2.19 -33.75 4.17
C SER A 126 -1.15 -32.74 3.63
N GLY A 127 -0.81 -32.88 2.35
CA GLY A 127 -0.21 -31.83 1.56
C GLY A 127 -1.32 -30.85 1.20
N GLY A 128 -1.44 -29.73 1.92
CA GLY A 128 -2.44 -28.71 1.67
C GLY A 128 -2.36 -28.21 0.24
N SER A 129 -3.45 -28.30 -0.49
CA SER A 129 -3.70 -27.54 -1.69
C SER A 129 -3.78 -26.06 -1.24
N GLY A 130 -2.65 -25.34 -1.34
CA GLY A 130 -2.54 -23.97 -0.90
C GLY A 130 -3.37 -23.05 -1.77
N GLY A 131 -4.62 -22.79 -1.39
CA GLY A 131 -5.29 -21.57 -1.78
C GLY A 131 -4.54 -20.43 -1.11
N HIS A 132 -3.94 -19.55 -1.87
CA HIS A 132 -3.33 -18.34 -1.33
C HIS A 132 -4.43 -17.54 -0.61
N GLY A 133 -4.16 -17.15 0.65
CA GLY A 133 -5.06 -16.26 1.39
C GLY A 133 -5.20 -14.91 0.70
N PRO A 134 -6.10 -14.03 1.20
CA PRO A 134 -6.25 -12.70 0.63
C PRO A 134 -4.93 -11.93 0.65
N MET A 135 -4.70 -11.19 -0.44
CA MET A 135 -3.50 -10.39 -0.66
C MET A 135 -3.38 -9.24 0.36
N ILE A 136 -2.15 -8.91 0.72
CA ILE A 136 -1.84 -7.80 1.65
C ILE A 136 -0.89 -6.78 1.02
N ASP A 137 -1.01 -5.51 1.48
CA ASP A 137 0.05 -4.50 1.36
C ASP A 137 0.62 -4.17 2.73
N THR A 138 1.91 -3.93 2.80
CA THR A 138 2.62 -3.44 3.98
C THR A 138 3.47 -2.24 3.59
N CYS A 139 3.17 -1.08 4.16
CA CYS A 139 3.83 0.17 3.83
C CYS A 139 3.80 1.16 5.01
N GLY A 140 4.57 2.23 4.91
CA GLY A 140 4.53 3.35 5.84
C GLY A 140 4.30 4.67 5.10
N THR A 141 3.88 5.69 5.84
CA THR A 141 3.77 7.05 5.31
C THR A 141 5.13 7.68 5.08
N GLY A 142 6.16 7.13 5.72
CA GLY A 142 7.46 7.76 5.80
C GLY A 142 7.41 9.06 6.62
N GLY A 143 8.55 9.75 6.67
CA GLY A 143 8.61 11.05 7.32
C GLY A 143 8.81 11.01 8.84
N ASP A 144 8.96 9.84 9.42
CA ASP A 144 9.24 9.58 10.83
C ASP A 144 10.63 10.09 11.27
N ARG A 145 11.53 10.35 10.32
CA ARG A 145 12.91 10.85 10.53
C ARG A 145 13.78 9.93 11.40
N SER A 146 13.37 8.71 11.61
CA SER A 146 14.15 7.71 12.37
C SER A 146 15.45 7.36 11.68
N GLY A 147 15.44 7.39 10.34
CA GLY A 147 16.54 6.89 9.53
C GLY A 147 16.72 5.38 9.71
N SER A 148 15.67 4.64 10.02
CA SER A 148 15.66 3.18 10.16
C SER A 148 15.90 2.47 8.83
N ILE A 149 16.15 1.17 8.90
CA ILE A 149 16.16 0.29 7.74
C ILE A 149 14.78 0.23 7.07
N ASN A 150 14.69 -0.33 5.86
CA ASN A 150 13.42 -0.49 5.14
C ASN A 150 12.60 -1.66 5.70
N VAL A 151 12.09 -1.53 6.93
CA VAL A 151 11.40 -2.58 7.69
C VAL A 151 10.24 -3.17 6.87
N SER A 152 9.31 -2.34 6.40
CA SER A 152 8.15 -2.81 5.63
C SER A 152 8.52 -3.53 4.33
N THR A 153 9.67 -3.20 3.71
CA THR A 153 10.14 -3.90 2.50
C THR A 153 10.65 -5.30 2.82
N ILE A 154 11.40 -5.44 3.91
CA ILE A 154 11.90 -6.76 4.34
C ILE A 154 10.73 -7.61 4.83
N SER A 155 9.82 -7.03 5.62
CA SER A 155 8.61 -7.69 6.11
C SER A 155 7.73 -8.21 4.96
N ALA A 156 7.60 -7.46 3.86
CA ALA A 156 6.88 -7.90 2.67
C ALA A 156 7.46 -9.21 2.09
N LEU A 157 8.79 -9.33 2.06
CA LEU A 157 9.47 -10.55 1.59
C LEU A 157 9.29 -11.73 2.56
N VAL A 158 9.30 -11.46 3.87
CA VAL A 158 9.03 -12.47 4.90
C VAL A 158 7.59 -12.98 4.81
N VAL A 159 6.62 -12.06 4.65
CA VAL A 159 5.20 -12.39 4.50
C VAL A 159 4.96 -13.23 3.24
N ALA A 160 5.61 -12.88 2.12
CA ALA A 160 5.56 -13.68 0.90
C ALA A 160 6.18 -15.07 1.11
N GLY A 161 7.33 -15.15 1.79
CA GLY A 161 7.97 -16.41 2.18
C GLY A 161 7.12 -17.27 3.11
N ALA A 162 6.25 -16.65 3.93
CA ALA A 162 5.27 -17.35 4.75
C ALA A 162 4.01 -17.80 3.96
N GLY A 163 3.99 -17.60 2.63
CA GLY A 163 2.94 -18.06 1.73
C GLY A 163 1.74 -17.12 1.57
N VAL A 164 1.83 -15.86 2.00
CA VAL A 164 0.79 -14.85 1.82
C VAL A 164 1.14 -13.96 0.62
N PRO A 165 0.26 -13.81 -0.38
CA PRO A 165 0.50 -12.93 -1.51
C PRO A 165 0.63 -11.47 -1.08
N VAL A 166 1.65 -10.77 -1.58
CA VAL A 166 1.91 -9.37 -1.28
C VAL A 166 1.87 -8.53 -2.56
N CYS A 167 1.08 -7.46 -2.55
CA CYS A 167 1.17 -6.42 -3.56
C CYS A 167 1.62 -5.11 -2.89
N LYS A 168 2.94 -4.94 -2.81
CA LYS A 168 3.52 -3.80 -2.11
C LYS A 168 3.45 -2.54 -2.96
N HIS A 169 2.80 -1.51 -2.42
CA HIS A 169 2.84 -0.17 -3.00
C HIS A 169 3.99 0.64 -2.39
N GLY A 170 4.74 1.33 -3.22
CA GLY A 170 5.88 2.10 -2.73
C GLY A 170 6.57 2.95 -3.80
N GLY A 171 7.56 3.72 -3.36
CA GLY A 171 8.28 4.66 -4.22
C GLY A 171 9.74 4.83 -3.85
N ARG A 172 10.36 5.83 -4.48
CA ARG A 172 11.70 6.29 -4.12
C ARG A 172 11.67 7.12 -2.84
N ALA A 173 12.82 7.26 -2.22
CA ALA A 173 12.98 8.12 -1.05
C ALA A 173 12.50 9.55 -1.33
N ALA A 174 11.66 10.07 -0.43
CA ALA A 174 11.26 11.47 -0.43
C ALA A 174 11.98 12.29 0.65
N SER A 175 12.16 11.69 1.83
CA SER A 175 12.80 12.30 3.00
C SER A 175 13.83 11.39 3.68
N SER A 176 13.80 10.08 3.42
CA SER A 176 14.77 9.10 3.91
C SER A 176 15.98 8.99 2.99
N SER A 177 17.05 8.27 3.44
CA SER A 177 18.25 8.01 2.64
C SER A 177 18.05 6.96 1.55
N ALA A 178 17.05 6.07 1.69
CA ALA A 178 16.75 4.99 0.76
C ALA A 178 15.24 4.64 0.81
N GLY A 179 14.56 4.74 -0.33
CA GLY A 179 13.17 4.30 -0.48
C GLY A 179 13.07 2.81 -0.80
N SER A 180 11.86 2.26 -0.71
CA SER A 180 11.61 0.85 -1.04
C SER A 180 12.03 0.48 -2.46
N ALA A 181 11.72 1.35 -3.44
CA ALA A 181 12.13 1.14 -4.83
C ALA A 181 13.65 1.13 -4.99
N ASP A 182 14.35 2.06 -4.32
CA ASP A 182 15.81 2.20 -4.43
C ASP A 182 16.53 0.94 -3.91
N VAL A 183 16.03 0.40 -2.77
CA VAL A 183 16.59 -0.82 -2.17
C VAL A 183 16.28 -2.06 -3.02
N LEU A 184 15.06 -2.19 -3.54
CA LEU A 184 14.68 -3.30 -4.40
C LEU A 184 15.50 -3.30 -5.71
N GLU A 185 15.75 -2.13 -6.32
CA GLU A 185 16.64 -2.01 -7.49
C GLU A 185 18.08 -2.45 -7.16
N ALA A 186 18.61 -2.06 -6.00
CA ALA A 186 19.95 -2.49 -5.55
C ALA A 186 20.04 -4.00 -5.27
N LEU A 187 18.90 -4.64 -5.03
CA LEU A 187 18.79 -6.10 -4.90
C LEU A 187 18.61 -6.80 -6.25
N GLY A 188 18.47 -6.06 -7.34
CA GLY A 188 18.33 -6.59 -8.71
C GLY A 188 16.89 -6.68 -9.22
N VAL A 189 15.90 -6.22 -8.47
CA VAL A 189 14.50 -6.20 -8.88
C VAL A 189 14.27 -5.08 -9.90
N VAL A 190 13.55 -5.36 -10.98
CA VAL A 190 13.03 -4.35 -11.89
C VAL A 190 11.74 -3.79 -11.32
N VAL A 191 11.77 -2.54 -10.83
CA VAL A 191 10.62 -1.93 -10.14
C VAL A 191 9.64 -1.22 -11.08
N ASP A 192 10.11 -0.71 -12.23
CA ASP A 192 9.27 0.00 -13.21
C ASP A 192 8.68 -1.01 -14.21
N LEU A 193 7.75 -1.81 -13.74
CA LEU A 193 7.02 -2.80 -14.53
C LEU A 193 5.62 -2.31 -14.87
N ALA A 194 5.15 -2.67 -16.06
CA ALA A 194 3.74 -2.56 -16.40
C ALA A 194 2.87 -3.48 -15.50
N PRO A 195 1.55 -3.23 -15.39
CA PRO A 195 0.66 -4.03 -14.54
C PRO A 195 0.78 -5.54 -14.76
N ALA A 196 0.87 -5.99 -16.02
CA ALA A 196 1.04 -7.41 -16.35
C ALA A 196 2.33 -8.01 -15.76
N GLY A 197 3.44 -7.26 -15.77
CA GLY A 197 4.69 -7.71 -15.17
C GLY A 197 4.62 -7.82 -13.64
N VAL A 198 3.90 -6.89 -12.99
CA VAL A 198 3.65 -6.98 -11.55
C VAL A 198 2.78 -8.19 -11.22
N ALA A 199 1.74 -8.47 -12.02
CA ALA A 199 0.90 -9.65 -11.86
C ALA A 199 1.73 -10.96 -12.00
N THR A 200 2.66 -11.01 -12.97
CA THR A 200 3.60 -12.13 -13.12
C THR A 200 4.46 -12.30 -11.87
N CYS A 201 5.03 -11.21 -11.33
CA CYS A 201 5.81 -11.27 -10.09
C CYS A 201 4.99 -11.84 -8.92
N ILE A 202 3.75 -11.42 -8.75
CA ILE A 202 2.87 -11.94 -7.71
C ILE A 202 2.60 -13.44 -7.92
N ALA A 203 2.33 -13.86 -9.15
CA ALA A 203 2.05 -15.26 -9.48
C ALA A 203 3.26 -16.18 -9.25
N GLU A 204 4.47 -15.74 -9.58
CA GLU A 204 5.67 -16.56 -9.56
C GLU A 204 6.45 -16.48 -8.24
N ALA A 205 6.49 -15.24 -7.65
CA ALA A 205 7.27 -14.97 -6.44
C ALA A 205 6.41 -14.80 -5.18
N GLY A 206 5.08 -14.77 -5.29
CA GLY A 206 4.19 -14.43 -4.18
C GLY A 206 4.23 -12.96 -3.79
N ILE A 207 5.02 -12.12 -4.46
CA ILE A 207 5.15 -10.69 -4.18
C ILE A 207 5.35 -9.90 -5.47
N GLY A 208 4.64 -8.75 -5.58
CA GLY A 208 4.83 -7.76 -6.62
C GLY A 208 5.01 -6.36 -6.06
N PHE A 209 5.67 -5.49 -6.81
CA PHE A 209 5.92 -4.12 -6.42
C PHE A 209 5.21 -3.15 -7.35
N CYS A 210 4.23 -2.41 -6.82
CA CYS A 210 3.56 -1.33 -7.51
C CYS A 210 4.35 -0.04 -7.33
N PHE A 211 5.13 0.34 -8.33
CA PHE A 211 5.93 1.55 -8.30
C PHE A 211 5.04 2.79 -8.43
N ALA A 212 4.90 3.59 -7.37
CA ALA A 212 3.95 4.69 -7.29
C ALA A 212 4.00 5.68 -8.49
N PRO A 213 5.17 6.12 -9.01
CA PRO A 213 5.22 6.99 -10.19
C PRO A 213 4.66 6.36 -11.46
N ARG A 214 4.79 5.04 -11.61
CA ARG A 214 4.26 4.28 -12.74
C ARG A 214 2.75 4.14 -12.65
N PHE A 215 2.25 3.74 -11.49
CA PHE A 215 0.83 3.45 -11.31
C PHE A 215 -0.03 4.69 -11.10
N HIS A 216 0.55 5.82 -10.65
CA HIS A 216 -0.14 7.09 -10.46
C HIS A 216 0.46 8.21 -11.33
N PRO A 217 0.47 8.08 -12.67
CA PRO A 217 1.13 9.04 -13.56
C PRO A 217 0.53 10.45 -13.47
N ALA A 218 -0.74 10.56 -13.11
CA ALA A 218 -1.43 11.84 -12.93
C ALA A 218 -0.85 12.68 -11.78
N MET A 219 -0.19 12.05 -10.80
CA MET A 219 0.46 12.76 -9.70
C MET A 219 1.60 13.68 -10.13
N ARG A 220 2.10 13.57 -11.38
CA ARG A 220 3.07 14.49 -11.97
C ARG A 220 2.62 15.96 -11.90
N HIS A 221 1.31 16.23 -11.87
CA HIS A 221 0.77 17.58 -11.80
C HIS A 221 0.87 18.17 -10.38
N ALA A 222 0.79 17.34 -9.33
CA ALA A 222 0.92 17.77 -7.94
C ALA A 222 2.37 17.72 -7.41
N ALA A 223 3.22 16.85 -7.95
CA ALA A 223 4.56 16.59 -7.43
C ALA A 223 5.49 17.83 -7.40
N PRO A 224 5.54 18.71 -8.41
CA PRO A 224 6.34 19.93 -8.33
C PRO A 224 5.87 20.86 -7.21
N VAL A 225 4.55 21.09 -7.09
CA VAL A 225 3.98 21.96 -6.07
C VAL A 225 4.27 21.44 -4.66
N ARG A 226 4.16 20.13 -4.43
CA ARG A 226 4.53 19.52 -3.14
C ARG A 226 5.99 19.75 -2.78
N ARG A 227 6.89 19.64 -3.76
CA ARG A 227 8.33 19.89 -3.56
C ARG A 227 8.60 21.34 -3.22
N ASP A 228 7.97 22.28 -3.95
CA ASP A 228 8.15 23.71 -3.74
C ASP A 228 7.58 24.16 -2.39
N LEU A 229 6.49 23.55 -1.91
CA LEU A 229 5.94 23.81 -0.59
C LEU A 229 6.88 23.37 0.54
N GLY A 230 7.62 22.28 0.38
CA GLY A 230 8.58 21.79 1.36
C GLY A 230 8.00 21.39 2.72
N VAL A 231 6.66 21.26 2.84
CA VAL A 231 5.97 20.87 4.06
C VAL A 231 5.10 19.63 3.81
N PRO A 232 4.88 18.77 4.84
CA PRO A 232 3.94 17.67 4.72
C PRO A 232 2.53 18.17 4.37
N THR A 233 1.84 17.43 3.53
CA THR A 233 0.47 17.72 3.08
C THR A 233 -0.36 16.44 3.14
N VAL A 234 -1.65 16.51 2.87
CA VAL A 234 -2.52 15.33 2.80
C VAL A 234 -1.93 14.21 1.92
N PHE A 235 -1.22 14.54 0.85
CA PHE A 235 -0.59 13.56 -0.02
C PHE A 235 0.47 12.66 0.66
N ASN A 236 0.99 13.04 1.81
CA ASN A 236 1.89 12.19 2.57
C ASN A 236 1.16 10.97 3.15
N PHE A 237 -0.14 11.10 3.38
CA PHE A 237 -0.98 10.05 3.95
C PHE A 237 -1.82 9.30 2.90
N LEU A 238 -2.06 9.91 1.73
CA LEU A 238 -2.88 9.28 0.68
C LEU A 238 -2.16 8.15 -0.06
N GLY A 239 -0.81 8.21 -0.18
CA GLY A 239 -0.03 7.20 -0.90
C GLY A 239 -0.29 5.77 -0.40
N PRO A 240 -0.14 5.48 0.90
CA PRO A 240 -0.45 4.17 1.47
C PRO A 240 -1.90 3.71 1.25
N LEU A 241 -2.84 4.64 1.19
CA LEU A 241 -4.27 4.35 1.03
C LEU A 241 -4.69 4.11 -0.42
N ALA A 242 -3.82 4.41 -1.39
CA ALA A 242 -4.13 4.38 -2.81
C ALA A 242 -3.38 3.25 -3.54
N ASN A 243 -3.29 2.04 -2.94
CA ASN A 243 -2.69 0.90 -3.60
C ASN A 243 -3.49 0.55 -4.88
N PRO A 244 -2.85 0.54 -6.08
CA PRO A 244 -3.55 0.36 -7.36
C PRO A 244 -4.16 -1.04 -7.54
N ALA A 245 -3.69 -2.04 -6.79
CA ALA A 245 -4.28 -3.37 -6.75
C ALA A 245 -5.54 -3.44 -5.89
N ARG A 246 -5.88 -2.36 -5.16
CA ARG A 246 -7.02 -2.31 -4.23
C ARG A 246 -7.03 -3.51 -3.28
N VAL A 247 -5.86 -3.81 -2.71
CA VAL A 247 -5.71 -4.94 -1.80
C VAL A 247 -6.70 -4.83 -0.62
N PRO A 248 -7.36 -5.93 -0.24
CA PRO A 248 -8.39 -5.88 0.79
C PRO A 248 -7.83 -5.75 2.21
N ARG A 249 -6.52 -5.96 2.38
CA ARG A 249 -5.86 -6.01 3.69
C ARG A 249 -4.57 -5.22 3.70
N GLN A 250 -4.36 -4.41 4.74
CA GLN A 250 -3.20 -3.52 4.81
C GLN A 250 -2.66 -3.37 6.23
N LEU A 251 -1.32 -3.41 6.35
CA LEU A 251 -0.60 -2.90 7.52
C LEU A 251 0.06 -1.59 7.11
N ILE A 252 -0.30 -0.49 7.78
CA ILE A 252 0.23 0.84 7.46
C ILE A 252 0.87 1.46 8.69
N GLY A 253 2.14 1.79 8.58
CA GLY A 253 2.82 2.64 9.56
C GLY A 253 2.54 4.12 9.31
N VAL A 254 2.36 4.89 10.36
CA VAL A 254 2.13 6.34 10.27
C VAL A 254 3.03 7.11 11.22
N SER A 255 3.63 8.20 10.72
CA SER A 255 4.52 9.04 11.53
C SER A 255 3.81 10.15 12.33
N ASP A 256 2.51 10.37 12.08
CA ASP A 256 1.66 11.30 12.81
C ASP A 256 0.49 10.56 13.45
N PRO A 257 0.48 10.40 14.79
CA PRO A 257 -0.57 9.64 15.48
C PRO A 257 -1.98 10.21 15.25
N ALA A 258 -2.11 11.51 15.00
CA ALA A 258 -3.42 12.13 14.73
C ALA A 258 -4.03 11.67 13.40
N MET A 259 -3.22 11.10 12.51
CA MET A 259 -3.66 10.59 11.22
C MET A 259 -4.06 9.12 11.26
N ALA A 260 -3.59 8.34 12.24
CA ALA A 260 -3.88 6.91 12.33
C ALA A 260 -5.38 6.58 12.30
N PRO A 261 -6.24 7.15 13.17
CA PRO A 261 -7.68 6.87 13.13
C PRO A 261 -8.35 7.37 11.85
N LYS A 262 -7.85 8.46 11.26
CA LYS A 262 -8.40 8.97 9.99
C LYS A 262 -8.08 8.02 8.84
N MET A 263 -6.84 7.54 8.75
CA MET A 263 -6.41 6.59 7.73
C MET A 263 -7.18 5.28 7.84
N LEU A 264 -7.39 4.77 9.05
CA LEU A 264 -8.23 3.58 9.28
C LEU A 264 -9.68 3.82 8.83
N GLY A 265 -10.23 5.00 9.14
CA GLY A 265 -11.56 5.41 8.67
C GLY A 265 -11.68 5.43 7.15
N VAL A 266 -10.64 5.92 6.45
CA VAL A 266 -10.59 5.93 4.97
C VAL A 266 -10.50 4.51 4.40
N LEU A 267 -9.68 3.63 4.98
CA LEU A 267 -9.59 2.22 4.57
C LEU A 267 -10.96 1.54 4.68
N ARG A 268 -11.63 1.69 5.84
CA ARG A 268 -12.98 1.17 6.04
C ARG A 268 -13.99 1.72 5.03
N ALA A 269 -13.98 3.04 4.78
CA ALA A 269 -14.88 3.69 3.83
C ALA A 269 -14.66 3.27 2.37
N ASN A 270 -13.45 2.82 2.04
CA ASN A 270 -13.09 2.31 0.73
C ASN A 270 -13.16 0.78 0.62
N GLY A 271 -13.70 0.09 1.63
CA GLY A 271 -14.04 -1.33 1.57
C GLY A 271 -12.90 -2.28 1.94
N SER A 272 -11.89 -1.82 2.69
CA SER A 272 -10.89 -2.75 3.26
C SER A 272 -11.57 -3.73 4.21
N GLU A 273 -11.16 -5.01 4.13
CA GLU A 273 -11.68 -6.09 4.97
C GLU A 273 -11.02 -6.12 6.35
N ARG A 274 -9.70 -5.94 6.38
CA ARG A 274 -8.90 -5.87 7.61
C ARG A 274 -7.77 -4.87 7.41
N ALA A 275 -7.46 -4.12 8.46
CA ALA A 275 -6.32 -3.21 8.42
C ALA A 275 -5.76 -2.97 9.82
N MET A 276 -4.48 -2.69 9.91
CA MET A 276 -3.87 -2.04 11.06
C MET A 276 -3.16 -0.77 10.60
N VAL A 277 -3.39 0.32 11.34
CA VAL A 277 -2.59 1.54 11.23
C VAL A 277 -1.82 1.69 12.53
N VAL A 278 -0.50 1.70 12.44
CA VAL A 278 0.39 1.58 13.61
C VAL A 278 1.29 2.81 13.74
N TYR A 279 1.60 3.15 14.99
CA TYR A 279 2.48 4.26 15.35
C TYR A 279 3.29 3.89 16.59
N GLY A 280 4.61 3.81 16.48
CA GLY A 280 5.50 3.61 17.62
C GLY A 280 5.55 4.86 18.52
N GLU A 281 5.50 4.69 19.85
CA GLU A 281 5.62 5.82 20.77
C GLU A 281 6.98 6.54 20.66
N ASP A 282 7.96 5.90 20.07
CA ASP A 282 9.27 6.44 19.70
C ASP A 282 9.27 7.27 18.41
N GLY A 283 8.13 7.34 17.73
CA GLY A 283 7.91 8.08 16.48
C GLY A 283 8.07 7.26 15.21
N LEU A 284 8.40 5.95 15.29
CA LEU A 284 8.50 5.06 14.15
C LEU A 284 7.13 4.85 13.48
N ASP A 285 7.10 4.82 12.16
CA ASP A 285 5.95 4.40 11.36
C ASP A 285 5.96 2.86 11.13
N GLU A 286 6.18 2.10 12.20
CA GLU A 286 6.26 0.63 12.24
C GLU A 286 5.78 0.10 13.60
N ILE A 287 5.55 -1.21 13.72
CA ILE A 287 5.53 -1.88 15.03
C ILE A 287 6.94 -1.77 15.63
N SER A 288 7.07 -1.02 16.71
CA SER A 288 8.37 -0.71 17.30
C SER A 288 8.89 -1.83 18.19
N THR A 289 10.22 -2.02 18.16
CA THR A 289 10.96 -2.81 19.16
C THR A 289 11.68 -1.95 20.19
N THR A 290 11.62 -0.61 20.07
CA THR A 290 12.24 0.31 21.03
C THR A 290 11.24 0.82 22.07
N GLY A 291 9.94 0.72 21.81
CA GLY A 291 8.87 1.16 22.68
C GLY A 291 7.54 0.47 22.38
N PRO A 292 6.48 0.80 23.12
CA PRO A 292 5.13 0.39 22.78
C PRO A 292 4.67 0.99 21.44
N THR A 293 3.67 0.37 20.83
CA THR A 293 3.07 0.78 19.56
C THR A 293 1.59 1.01 19.77
N ASN A 294 1.08 2.17 19.34
CA ASN A 294 -0.34 2.43 19.25
C ASN A 294 -0.88 1.78 17.98
N VAL A 295 -1.99 1.08 18.10
CA VAL A 295 -2.61 0.33 17.02
C VAL A 295 -4.06 0.77 16.85
N GLU A 296 -4.41 1.18 15.65
CA GLU A 296 -5.77 1.35 15.17
C GLU A 296 -6.10 0.16 14.26
N GLU A 297 -7.06 -0.67 14.62
CA GLU A 297 -7.38 -1.92 13.93
C GLU A 297 -8.79 -1.92 13.35
N LEU A 298 -8.93 -2.32 12.11
CA LEU A 298 -10.18 -2.77 11.48
C LEU A 298 -10.17 -4.30 11.48
N THR A 299 -11.05 -4.92 12.28
CA THR A 299 -11.15 -6.38 12.39
C THR A 299 -11.90 -6.98 11.19
N ALA A 300 -11.84 -8.30 11.04
CA ALA A 300 -12.61 -9.03 10.02
C ALA A 300 -14.13 -8.88 10.18
N GLU A 301 -14.61 -8.62 11.41
CA GLU A 301 -16.01 -8.37 11.72
C GLU A 301 -16.45 -6.93 11.43
N GLY A 302 -15.50 -6.06 10.97
CA GLY A 302 -15.76 -4.65 10.66
C GLY A 302 -15.73 -3.73 11.89
N GLU A 303 -15.27 -4.23 13.05
CA GLU A 303 -15.10 -3.44 14.26
C GLU A 303 -13.84 -2.57 14.17
N LEU A 304 -13.90 -1.37 14.76
CA LEU A 304 -12.73 -0.53 14.96
C LEU A 304 -12.25 -0.68 16.41
N ARG A 305 -10.97 -0.98 16.59
CA ARG A 305 -10.33 -1.13 17.89
C ARG A 305 -9.10 -0.24 17.99
N THR A 306 -8.88 0.32 19.17
CA THR A 306 -7.67 1.09 19.49
C THR A 306 -7.04 0.48 20.73
N TYR A 307 -5.77 0.16 20.65
CA TYR A 307 -5.03 -0.40 21.79
C TYR A 307 -3.53 -0.09 21.67
N VAL A 308 -2.82 -0.29 22.78
CA VAL A 308 -1.36 -0.23 22.82
C VAL A 308 -0.83 -1.66 22.84
N PHE A 309 0.14 -1.93 22.00
CA PHE A 309 0.80 -3.23 21.88
C PHE A 309 2.30 -3.09 22.15
N ASP A 310 2.85 -4.02 22.89
CA ASP A 310 4.27 -4.07 23.23
C ASP A 310 4.87 -5.43 22.86
N VAL A 311 5.78 -5.45 21.90
CA VAL A 311 6.43 -6.68 21.43
C VAL A 311 7.25 -7.37 22.54
N ALA A 312 7.64 -6.65 23.59
CA ALA A 312 8.32 -7.23 24.75
C ALA A 312 7.45 -8.24 25.50
N GLU A 313 6.11 -8.12 25.43
CA GLU A 313 5.18 -9.09 26.01
C GLU A 313 5.25 -10.47 25.31
N LEU A 314 5.77 -10.50 24.08
CA LEU A 314 6.01 -11.72 23.30
C LEU A 314 7.48 -12.18 23.33
N GLY A 315 8.30 -11.61 24.23
CA GLY A 315 9.68 -12.03 24.43
C GLY A 315 10.69 -11.42 23.46
N ILE A 316 10.30 -10.47 22.62
CA ILE A 316 11.23 -9.71 21.78
C ILE A 316 11.99 -8.72 22.66
N ALA A 317 13.32 -8.75 22.59
CA ALA A 317 14.17 -7.86 23.36
C ALA A 317 14.03 -6.40 22.89
N ARG A 318 14.07 -5.46 23.83
CA ARG A 318 14.10 -4.04 23.52
C ARG A 318 15.37 -3.66 22.75
N ALA A 319 15.20 -3.06 21.59
CA ALA A 319 16.27 -2.43 20.85
C ALA A 319 16.48 -0.97 21.32
N ARG A 320 17.60 -0.41 20.97
CA ARG A 320 17.83 1.04 21.04
C ARG A 320 17.58 1.64 19.64
N PRO A 321 17.19 2.91 19.52
CA PRO A 321 17.00 3.55 18.21
C PRO A 321 18.20 3.42 17.27
N ASP A 322 19.42 3.51 17.81
CA ASP A 322 20.65 3.34 17.03
C ASP A 322 20.86 1.92 16.49
N ASP A 323 20.30 0.90 17.15
CA ASP A 323 20.38 -0.49 16.71
C ASP A 323 19.52 -0.77 15.46
N LEU A 324 18.57 0.13 15.14
CA LEU A 324 17.67 0.05 13.98
C LEU A 324 18.08 0.99 12.84
N ARG A 325 19.18 1.73 13.02
CA ARG A 325 19.59 2.74 12.05
C ARG A 325 19.96 2.12 10.71
N GLY A 326 19.36 2.62 9.66
CA GLY A 326 19.71 2.34 8.27
C GLY A 326 20.84 3.24 7.77
N GLY A 327 21.14 3.13 6.50
CA GLY A 327 22.19 3.88 5.82
C GLY A 327 21.78 4.29 4.41
N ASP A 328 22.76 4.34 3.52
CA ASP A 328 22.49 4.51 2.11
C ASP A 328 21.85 3.26 1.49
N VAL A 329 21.53 3.34 0.20
CA VAL A 329 20.87 2.25 -0.54
C VAL A 329 21.66 0.95 -0.47
N SER A 330 22.99 1.02 -0.59
CA SER A 330 23.86 -0.16 -0.56
C SER A 330 23.88 -0.82 0.81
N PHE A 331 23.94 -0.02 1.88
CA PHE A 331 23.86 -0.51 3.25
C PHE A 331 22.53 -1.20 3.51
N ASN A 332 21.42 -0.55 3.15
CA ASN A 332 20.10 -1.11 3.39
C ASN A 332 19.85 -2.39 2.57
N ALA A 333 20.33 -2.46 1.33
CA ALA A 333 20.28 -3.70 0.54
C ALA A 333 21.09 -4.83 1.18
N GLU A 334 22.23 -4.53 1.80
CA GLU A 334 23.01 -5.52 2.53
C GLU A 334 22.28 -5.99 3.79
N VAL A 335 21.63 -5.08 4.54
CA VAL A 335 20.80 -5.46 5.70
C VAL A 335 19.65 -6.38 5.27
N VAL A 336 19.01 -6.13 4.12
CA VAL A 336 18.00 -7.07 3.56
C VAL A 336 18.59 -8.46 3.43
N ARG A 337 19.75 -8.61 2.77
CA ARG A 337 20.40 -9.92 2.56
C ARG A 337 20.74 -10.60 3.89
N ARG A 338 21.26 -9.86 4.87
CA ARG A 338 21.63 -10.38 6.19
C ARG A 338 20.40 -10.90 6.94
N VAL A 339 19.32 -10.10 6.98
CA VAL A 339 18.08 -10.51 7.66
C VAL A 339 17.45 -11.73 6.98
N LEU A 340 17.34 -11.72 5.64
CA LEU A 340 16.81 -12.86 4.88
C LEU A 340 17.71 -14.10 4.96
N GLY A 341 19.02 -13.90 5.20
CA GLY A 341 19.99 -14.97 5.48
C GLY A 341 19.93 -15.51 6.91
N GLY A 342 18.98 -15.07 7.73
CA GLY A 342 18.75 -15.56 9.08
C GLY A 342 19.60 -14.91 10.17
N GLU A 343 20.32 -13.81 9.89
CA GLU A 343 21.12 -13.12 10.90
C GLU A 343 20.22 -12.63 12.05
N ALA A 344 20.59 -13.02 13.27
CA ALA A 344 19.87 -12.62 14.48
C ALA A 344 20.25 -11.19 14.91
N GLY A 345 19.34 -10.52 15.62
CA GLY A 345 19.57 -9.20 16.20
C GLY A 345 18.44 -8.21 15.90
N PRO A 346 18.62 -6.94 16.30
CA PRO A 346 17.56 -5.93 16.28
C PRO A 346 16.87 -5.72 14.92
N TYR A 347 17.61 -5.84 13.81
CA TYR A 347 17.03 -5.75 12.48
C TYR A 347 16.07 -6.91 12.18
N ARG A 348 16.44 -8.15 12.55
CA ARG A 348 15.55 -9.30 12.41
C ARG A 348 14.34 -9.14 13.33
N ASP A 349 14.53 -8.70 14.55
CA ASP A 349 13.48 -8.61 15.56
C ASP A 349 12.37 -7.66 15.14
N ILE A 350 12.71 -6.46 14.65
CA ILE A 350 11.70 -5.51 14.16
C ILE A 350 11.01 -6.00 12.88
N VAL A 351 11.73 -6.66 11.99
CA VAL A 351 11.16 -7.26 10.78
C VAL A 351 10.17 -8.37 11.15
N VAL A 352 10.53 -9.27 12.06
CA VAL A 352 9.67 -10.36 12.52
C VAL A 352 8.41 -9.81 13.19
N ALA A 353 8.50 -8.76 14.02
CA ALA A 353 7.35 -8.11 14.64
C ALA A 353 6.36 -7.54 13.61
N ASN A 354 6.87 -6.82 12.60
CA ASN A 354 6.05 -6.24 11.54
C ASN A 354 5.50 -7.29 10.56
N SER A 355 6.25 -8.35 10.30
CA SER A 355 5.77 -9.50 9.52
C SER A 355 4.66 -10.24 10.25
N ALA A 356 4.78 -10.43 11.57
CA ALA A 356 3.76 -11.06 12.40
C ALA A 356 2.43 -10.29 12.35
N ALA A 357 2.48 -8.96 12.50
CA ALA A 357 1.30 -8.12 12.37
C ALA A 357 0.69 -8.20 10.95
N SER A 358 1.54 -8.24 9.93
CA SER A 358 1.09 -8.42 8.53
C SER A 358 0.40 -9.77 8.33
N LEU A 359 0.94 -10.87 8.89
CA LEU A 359 0.33 -12.19 8.83
C LEU A 359 -1.00 -12.24 9.58
N LEU A 360 -1.10 -11.54 10.73
CA LEU A 360 -2.35 -11.41 11.47
C LEU A 360 -3.41 -10.66 10.66
N VAL A 361 -3.06 -9.51 10.07
CA VAL A 361 -3.95 -8.73 9.19
C VAL A 361 -4.36 -9.55 7.97
N ALA A 362 -3.42 -10.31 7.39
CA ALA A 362 -3.72 -11.22 6.28
C ALA A 362 -4.63 -12.39 6.67
N GLY A 363 -4.86 -12.62 7.98
CA GLY A 363 -5.62 -13.78 8.48
C GLY A 363 -4.88 -15.10 8.29
N ALA A 364 -3.57 -15.02 8.11
CA ALA A 364 -2.68 -16.16 8.04
C ALA A 364 -2.16 -16.60 9.41
N ALA A 365 -2.33 -15.76 10.44
CA ALA A 365 -2.09 -16.06 11.84
C ALA A 365 -3.32 -15.68 12.66
N GLY A 366 -3.60 -16.41 13.72
CA GLY A 366 -4.70 -16.16 14.64
C GLY A 366 -4.38 -15.06 15.66
N ASP A 367 -3.13 -14.90 15.99
CA ASP A 367 -2.61 -13.87 16.90
C ASP A 367 -1.17 -13.48 16.57
N MET A 368 -0.61 -12.53 17.32
CA MET A 368 0.75 -12.05 17.14
C MET A 368 1.82 -13.12 17.45
N ALA A 369 1.55 -14.03 18.38
CA ALA A 369 2.52 -15.08 18.75
C ALA A 369 2.67 -16.09 17.59
N GLU A 370 1.57 -16.56 17.02
CA GLU A 370 1.58 -17.41 15.82
C GLU A 370 2.22 -16.66 14.63
N GLY A 371 1.94 -15.36 14.48
CA GLY A 371 2.57 -14.53 13.47
C GLY A 371 4.10 -14.48 13.61
N LEU A 372 4.61 -14.38 14.83
CA LEU A 372 6.06 -14.41 15.13
C LEU A 372 6.66 -15.77 14.75
N GLU A 373 6.00 -16.88 15.14
CA GLU A 373 6.48 -18.24 14.81
C GLU A 373 6.59 -18.42 13.29
N ARG A 374 5.56 -18.07 12.53
CA ARG A 374 5.54 -18.17 11.08
C ARG A 374 6.56 -17.26 10.39
N SER A 375 6.76 -16.04 10.92
CA SER A 375 7.77 -15.11 10.40
C SER A 375 9.18 -15.63 10.60
N ASN A 376 9.46 -16.21 11.77
CA ASN A 376 10.75 -16.87 12.05
C ASN A 376 10.95 -18.10 11.16
N GLU A 377 9.93 -18.95 10.98
CA GLU A 377 9.98 -20.09 10.09
C GLU A 377 10.30 -19.70 8.64
N ALA A 378 9.67 -18.61 8.13
CA ALA A 378 9.93 -18.11 6.77
C ALA A 378 11.39 -17.63 6.59
N LEU A 379 12.00 -17.06 7.63
CA LEU A 379 13.41 -16.67 7.63
C LEU A 379 14.33 -17.87 7.78
N ASP A 380 14.09 -18.74 8.76
CA ASP A 380 14.98 -19.85 9.11
C ASP A 380 14.98 -20.97 8.06
N SER A 381 13.86 -21.16 7.35
CA SER A 381 13.77 -22.10 6.22
C SER A 381 14.38 -21.54 4.93
N GLY A 382 14.70 -20.25 4.87
CA GLY A 382 15.15 -19.58 3.66
C GLY A 382 14.02 -19.22 2.67
N ALA A 383 12.75 -19.43 3.03
CA ALA A 383 11.61 -19.13 2.15
C ALA A 383 11.51 -17.64 1.82
N ALA A 384 11.82 -16.75 2.76
CA ALA A 384 11.85 -15.32 2.54
C ALA A 384 12.97 -14.89 1.57
N ALA A 385 14.16 -15.52 1.66
CA ALA A 385 15.25 -15.30 0.72
C ALA A 385 14.87 -15.79 -0.69
N ARG A 386 14.21 -16.94 -0.75
CA ARG A 386 13.70 -17.49 -2.03
C ARG A 386 12.64 -16.58 -2.67
N ALA A 387 11.76 -15.95 -1.89
CA ALA A 387 10.80 -14.98 -2.42
C ALA A 387 11.51 -13.79 -3.10
N LEU A 388 12.61 -13.29 -2.54
CA LEU A 388 13.42 -12.25 -3.18
C LEU A 388 14.06 -12.76 -4.48
N GLU A 389 14.66 -13.93 -4.49
CA GLU A 389 15.27 -14.51 -5.70
C GLU A 389 14.25 -14.63 -6.83
N LEU A 390 13.07 -15.21 -6.53
CA LEU A 390 11.98 -15.34 -7.49
C LEU A 390 11.46 -13.99 -7.98
N LEU A 391 11.36 -12.99 -7.09
CA LEU A 391 10.96 -11.62 -7.47
C LEU A 391 11.98 -11.01 -8.45
N VAL A 392 13.27 -11.20 -8.22
CA VAL A 392 14.33 -10.74 -9.15
C VAL A 392 14.18 -11.42 -10.50
N GLU A 393 14.06 -12.76 -10.51
CA GLU A 393 13.91 -13.56 -11.74
C GLU A 393 12.66 -13.14 -12.53
N ALA A 394 11.49 -13.10 -11.89
CA ALA A 394 10.22 -12.76 -12.52
C ALA A 394 10.18 -11.31 -13.03
N SER A 395 10.75 -10.36 -12.28
CA SER A 395 10.80 -8.96 -12.69
C SER A 395 11.68 -8.73 -13.89
N GLN A 396 12.83 -9.40 -13.96
CA GLN A 396 13.75 -9.33 -15.10
C GLN A 396 13.15 -10.00 -16.36
N GLY A 397 12.54 -11.18 -16.20
CA GLY A 397 11.84 -11.87 -17.30
C GLY A 397 10.67 -11.04 -17.87
N SER A 398 9.91 -10.38 -16.99
CA SER A 398 8.79 -9.52 -17.40
C SER A 398 9.24 -8.27 -18.16
N ARG A 399 10.43 -7.72 -17.86
CA ARG A 399 11.02 -6.61 -18.60
C ARG A 399 11.39 -7.02 -20.02
N GLU A 400 11.99 -8.18 -20.19
CA GLU A 400 12.41 -8.70 -21.50
C GLU A 400 11.22 -9.00 -22.41
N ALA A 401 10.11 -9.50 -21.85
CA ALA A 401 8.88 -9.80 -22.59
C ALA A 401 8.09 -8.55 -23.01
N GLY A 402 8.31 -7.40 -22.36
CA GLY A 402 7.64 -6.13 -22.63
C GLY A 402 8.38 -5.19 -23.60
N ASN A 403 9.59 -5.55 -24.01
CA ASN A 403 10.37 -4.88 -25.07
C ASN A 403 10.24 -5.63 -26.41
#